data_cba5c11d010b09668383b6b25833dab0
#
_entry.id   cba5c11d010b09668383b6b25833dab0
#
_cell.length_a   1.000
_cell.length_b   1.000
_cell.length_c   1.000
_cell.angle_alpha   90.00
_cell.angle_beta   90.00
_cell.angle_gamma   90.00
#
_symmetry.space_group_name_H-M   'P 1'
#
loop_
_entity.id
_entity.type
_entity.pdbx_description
1 polymer ?
#
loop_
_entity_poly.entity_id
_entity_poly.type
_entity_poly.pdbx_seq_one_letter_code
_entity_poly.pdbx_strand_id
1 'polypeptide(L)'
;MDDNNLPQKDLIKKIVGDARGAVGIRLCAIGVDLGIFEDLAKNGPATSQELADRMNLDERYLREWGLGMFSLGYLDFDKVSRKISLNKEFIPVLVEEGGKFSQKGLIEILNSSLLPYHELLNSFKNGGGINYDKIDKGFWNGIDLSLIHI
;
A
#
# COMPACT_ATOMS: atom_id res chain seq x y z
N MET A 1 3.87 -40.01 11.54
CA MET A 1 3.46 -39.67 10.15
C MET A 1 3.51 -38.17 10.07
N ASP A 2 4.55 -37.65 9.43
CA ASP A 2 4.77 -36.21 9.33
C ASP A 2 3.85 -35.58 8.26
N ASP A 3 2.75 -34.97 8.73
CA ASP A 3 1.77 -34.25 7.91
C ASP A 3 2.23 -32.82 7.54
N ASN A 4 3.53 -32.64 7.30
CA ASN A 4 4.07 -31.33 6.90
C ASN A 4 4.13 -31.12 5.37
N ASN A 5 3.48 -31.99 4.58
CA ASN A 5 3.45 -31.86 3.14
C ASN A 5 2.18 -31.13 2.71
N LEU A 6 2.17 -29.80 2.87
CA LEU A 6 1.12 -28.95 2.27
C LEU A 6 1.07 -29.26 0.76
N PRO A 7 -0.11 -29.55 0.20
CA PRO A 7 -0.24 -29.77 -1.24
C PRO A 7 0.40 -28.60 -2.01
N GLN A 8 1.12 -28.86 -3.09
CA GLN A 8 1.82 -27.83 -3.90
C GLN A 8 0.93 -26.60 -4.20
N LYS A 9 -0.37 -26.82 -4.40
CA LYS A 9 -1.36 -25.76 -4.60
C LYS A 9 -1.43 -24.76 -3.44
N ASP A 10 -1.30 -25.22 -2.20
CA ASP A 10 -1.37 -24.33 -1.03
C ASP A 10 -0.07 -23.58 -0.83
N LEU A 11 1.08 -24.17 -1.18
CA LEU A 11 2.36 -23.47 -1.23
C LEU A 11 2.35 -22.36 -2.28
N ILE A 12 1.80 -22.62 -3.47
CA ILE A 12 1.62 -21.60 -4.51
C ILE A 12 0.70 -20.49 -4.02
N LYS A 13 -0.45 -20.82 -3.42
CA LYS A 13 -1.37 -19.81 -2.86
C LYS A 13 -0.70 -18.94 -1.82
N LYS A 14 0.13 -19.53 -0.94
CA LYS A 14 0.88 -18.78 0.06
C LYS A 14 1.80 -17.75 -0.60
N ILE A 15 2.65 -18.17 -1.53
CA ILE A 15 3.60 -17.27 -2.23
C ILE A 15 2.85 -16.17 -2.98
N VAL A 16 1.76 -16.51 -3.68
CA VAL A 16 0.92 -15.53 -4.38
C VAL A 16 0.27 -14.55 -3.40
N GLY A 17 -0.17 -15.03 -2.22
CA GLY A 17 -0.71 -14.18 -1.15
C GLY A 17 0.32 -13.19 -0.62
N ASP A 18 1.53 -13.67 -0.33
CA ASP A 18 2.65 -12.83 0.13
C ASP A 18 3.03 -11.78 -0.92
N ALA A 19 3.09 -12.17 -2.21
CA ALA A 19 3.36 -11.26 -3.32
C ALA A 19 2.26 -10.20 -3.48
N ARG A 20 0.98 -10.59 -3.37
CA ARG A 20 -0.15 -9.64 -3.38
C ARG A 20 -0.06 -8.63 -2.25
N GLY A 21 0.31 -9.06 -1.04
CA GLY A 21 0.51 -8.17 0.10
C GLY A 21 1.62 -7.16 -0.15
N ALA A 22 2.77 -7.61 -0.64
CA ALA A 22 3.91 -6.74 -0.94
C ALA A 22 3.57 -5.68 -2.01
N VAL A 23 2.91 -6.08 -3.11
CA VAL A 23 2.43 -5.14 -4.14
C VAL A 23 1.35 -4.22 -3.57
N GLY A 24 0.44 -4.75 -2.76
CA GLY A 24 -0.65 -4.00 -2.13
C GLY A 24 -0.15 -2.84 -1.29
N ILE A 25 0.83 -3.07 -0.42
CA ILE A 25 1.43 -2.02 0.41
C ILE A 25 2.05 -0.92 -0.46
N ARG A 26 2.74 -1.28 -1.56
CA ARG A 26 3.33 -0.31 -2.48
C ARG A 26 2.27 0.55 -3.18
N LEU A 27 1.18 -0.07 -3.64
CA LEU A 27 0.06 0.65 -4.24
C LEU A 27 -0.69 1.52 -3.22
N CYS A 28 -0.86 1.04 -1.97
CA CYS A 28 -1.42 1.85 -0.89
C CYS A 28 -0.55 3.08 -0.61
N ALA A 29 0.77 2.92 -0.51
CA ALA A 29 1.68 4.04 -0.28
C ALA A 29 1.55 5.10 -1.39
N ILE A 30 1.51 4.69 -2.68
CA ILE A 30 1.26 5.62 -3.80
C ILE A 30 -0.07 6.37 -3.61
N GLY A 31 -1.13 5.68 -3.20
CA GLY A 31 -2.44 6.29 -2.97
C GLY A 31 -2.44 7.31 -1.82
N VAL A 32 -1.70 7.02 -0.75
CA VAL A 32 -1.51 7.93 0.40
C VAL A 32 -0.64 9.12 0.00
N ASP A 33 0.54 8.88 -0.58
CA ASP A 33 1.52 9.92 -0.93
C ASP A 33 0.97 10.92 -1.93
N LEU A 34 0.14 10.47 -2.88
CA LEU A 34 -0.49 11.32 -3.88
C LEU A 34 -1.84 11.89 -3.44
N GLY A 35 -2.37 11.53 -2.26
CA GLY A 35 -3.67 12.01 -1.78
C GLY A 35 -4.87 11.46 -2.56
N ILE A 36 -4.74 10.29 -3.21
CA ILE A 36 -5.81 9.75 -4.06
C ILE A 36 -7.00 9.27 -3.22
N PHE A 37 -6.74 8.68 -2.07
CA PHE A 37 -7.80 8.25 -1.15
C PHE A 37 -8.57 9.44 -0.57
N GLU A 38 -7.88 10.53 -0.23
CA GLU A 38 -8.46 11.79 0.22
C GLU A 38 -9.36 12.41 -0.85
N ASP A 39 -8.91 12.42 -2.11
CA ASP A 39 -9.72 12.92 -3.22
C ASP A 39 -11.00 12.10 -3.41
N LEU A 40 -10.89 10.78 -3.44
CA LEU A 40 -12.04 9.89 -3.56
C LEU A 40 -13.01 9.98 -2.38
N ALA A 41 -12.49 10.16 -1.15
CA ALA A 41 -13.32 10.35 0.03
C ALA A 41 -14.09 11.67 -0.01
N LYS A 42 -13.45 12.74 -0.47
CA LYS A 42 -14.00 14.11 -0.49
C LYS A 42 -14.93 14.34 -1.68
N ASN A 43 -14.50 13.92 -2.88
CA ASN A 43 -15.16 14.27 -4.14
C ASN A 43 -16.01 13.12 -4.70
N GLY A 44 -15.95 11.93 -4.08
CA GLY A 44 -16.73 10.77 -4.48
C GLY A 44 -16.17 10.00 -5.67
N PRO A 45 -16.97 9.06 -6.22
CA PRO A 45 -16.53 8.17 -7.29
C PRO A 45 -16.09 8.92 -8.56
N ALA A 46 -15.02 8.44 -9.19
CA ALA A 46 -14.47 9.03 -10.40
C ALA A 46 -13.99 7.97 -11.40
N THR A 47 -14.03 8.29 -12.69
CA THR A 47 -13.27 7.55 -13.69
C THR A 47 -11.80 7.89 -13.56
N SER A 48 -10.91 7.08 -14.14
CA SER A 48 -9.47 7.36 -14.15
C SER A 48 -9.15 8.69 -14.81
N GLN A 49 -9.90 9.09 -15.85
CA GLN A 49 -9.71 10.39 -16.50
C GLN A 49 -10.16 11.55 -15.62
N GLU A 50 -11.37 11.47 -15.02
CA GLU A 50 -11.85 12.51 -14.09
C GLU A 50 -10.88 12.72 -12.91
N LEU A 51 -10.30 11.64 -12.41
CA LEU A 51 -9.34 11.67 -11.30
C LEU A 51 -7.99 12.26 -11.77
N ALA A 52 -7.51 11.86 -12.94
CA ALA A 52 -6.29 12.39 -13.54
C ALA A 52 -6.37 13.90 -13.76
N ASP A 53 -7.48 14.38 -14.32
CA ASP A 53 -7.70 15.79 -14.58
C ASP A 53 -7.75 16.61 -13.27
N ARG A 54 -8.42 16.09 -12.23
CA ARG A 54 -8.52 16.78 -10.93
C ARG A 54 -7.19 16.88 -10.19
N MET A 55 -6.38 15.83 -10.28
CA MET A 55 -5.16 15.69 -9.48
C MET A 55 -3.89 16.04 -10.27
N ASN A 56 -4.03 16.36 -11.57
CA ASN A 56 -2.90 16.58 -12.50
C ASN A 56 -1.93 15.38 -12.50
N LEU A 57 -2.48 14.18 -12.65
CA LEU A 57 -1.74 12.92 -12.72
C LEU A 57 -1.94 12.25 -14.07
N ASP A 58 -1.09 11.29 -14.41
CA ASP A 58 -1.20 10.50 -15.64
C ASP A 58 -2.35 9.50 -15.56
N GLU A 59 -3.31 9.56 -16.51
CA GLU A 59 -4.50 8.71 -16.54
C GLU A 59 -4.16 7.23 -16.63
N ARG A 60 -3.19 6.85 -17.44
CA ARG A 60 -2.83 5.45 -17.62
C ARG A 60 -2.38 4.82 -16.31
N TYR A 61 -1.52 5.51 -15.55
CA TYR A 61 -1.04 5.01 -14.26
C TYR A 61 -2.16 4.98 -13.24
N LEU A 62 -3.04 5.98 -13.20
CA LEU A 62 -4.21 5.98 -12.32
C LEU A 62 -5.19 4.86 -12.63
N ARG A 63 -5.41 4.55 -13.91
CA ARG A 63 -6.26 3.42 -14.32
C ARG A 63 -5.70 2.09 -13.84
N GLU A 64 -4.42 1.83 -14.09
CA GLU A 64 -3.76 0.59 -13.64
C GLU A 64 -3.72 0.50 -12.11
N TRP A 65 -3.41 1.60 -11.43
CA TRP A 65 -3.44 1.69 -9.97
C TRP A 65 -4.85 1.38 -9.43
N GLY A 66 -5.88 2.01 -9.96
CA GLY A 66 -7.26 1.82 -9.52
C GLY A 66 -7.75 0.39 -9.71
N LEU A 67 -7.43 -0.25 -10.86
CA LEU A 67 -7.74 -1.66 -11.09
C LEU A 67 -6.95 -2.58 -10.15
N GLY A 68 -5.69 -2.26 -9.87
CA GLY A 68 -4.88 -2.95 -8.87
C GLY A 68 -5.51 -2.88 -7.48
N MET A 69 -5.87 -1.68 -7.02
CA MET A 69 -6.51 -1.45 -5.72
C MET A 69 -7.88 -2.11 -5.62
N PHE A 70 -8.68 -2.11 -6.71
CA PHE A 70 -9.93 -2.87 -6.79
C PHE A 70 -9.67 -4.38 -6.64
N SER A 71 -8.71 -4.94 -7.35
CA SER A 71 -8.39 -6.38 -7.27
C SER A 71 -7.91 -6.81 -5.88
N LEU A 72 -7.33 -5.88 -5.12
CA LEU A 72 -6.86 -6.08 -3.75
C LEU A 72 -7.97 -5.83 -2.72
N GLY A 73 -9.12 -5.29 -3.12
CA GLY A 73 -10.27 -5.08 -2.25
C GLY A 73 -10.27 -3.76 -1.47
N TYR A 74 -9.43 -2.79 -1.85
CA TYR A 74 -9.40 -1.46 -1.23
C TYR A 74 -10.40 -0.47 -1.85
N LEU A 75 -10.68 -0.63 -3.15
CA LEU A 75 -11.62 0.20 -3.90
C LEU A 75 -12.74 -0.64 -4.50
N ASP A 76 -13.88 -0.03 -4.70
CA ASP A 76 -14.95 -0.57 -5.51
C ASP A 76 -14.83 -0.07 -6.96
N PHE A 77 -15.31 -0.86 -7.93
CA PHE A 77 -15.29 -0.54 -9.35
C PHE A 77 -16.65 -0.80 -9.99
N ASP A 78 -17.27 0.25 -10.49
CA ASP A 78 -18.51 0.15 -11.29
C ASP A 78 -18.14 -0.07 -12.76
N LYS A 79 -18.51 -1.25 -13.29
CA LYS A 79 -18.21 -1.65 -14.67
C LYS A 79 -18.98 -0.84 -15.72
N VAL A 80 -20.13 -0.26 -15.37
CA VAL A 80 -20.98 0.50 -16.31
C VAL A 80 -20.45 1.91 -16.44
N SER A 81 -20.32 2.63 -15.33
CA SER A 81 -19.79 3.99 -15.31
C SER A 81 -18.26 4.06 -15.38
N ARG A 82 -17.56 2.94 -15.20
CA ARG A 82 -16.11 2.81 -15.09
C ARG A 82 -15.49 3.67 -13.97
N LYS A 83 -16.29 3.96 -12.96
CA LYS A 83 -15.84 4.74 -11.79
C LYS A 83 -15.28 3.84 -10.71
N ILE A 84 -14.20 4.29 -10.10
CA ILE A 84 -13.67 3.77 -8.85
C ILE A 84 -14.20 4.60 -7.69
N SER A 85 -14.37 3.96 -6.54
CA SER A 85 -14.78 4.62 -5.30
C SER A 85 -14.07 4.02 -4.10
N LEU A 86 -13.80 4.85 -3.10
CA LEU A 86 -13.31 4.40 -1.81
C LEU A 86 -14.49 3.95 -0.96
N ASN A 87 -14.45 2.72 -0.46
CA ASN A 87 -15.41 2.27 0.54
C ASN A 87 -15.24 3.11 1.81
N LYS A 88 -16.36 3.61 2.34
CA LYS A 88 -16.38 4.50 3.51
C LYS A 88 -15.71 3.91 4.75
N GLU A 89 -15.69 2.59 4.87
CA GLU A 89 -15.04 1.89 5.98
C GLU A 89 -13.51 2.04 5.96
N PHE A 90 -12.91 2.36 4.80
CA PHE A 90 -11.48 2.64 4.69
C PHE A 90 -11.10 4.09 5.01
N ILE A 91 -12.05 5.03 5.11
CA ILE A 91 -11.76 6.44 5.41
C ILE A 91 -10.97 6.58 6.73
N PRO A 92 -11.40 6.02 7.87
CA PRO A 92 -10.64 6.15 9.12
C PRO A 92 -9.28 5.43 9.08
N VAL A 93 -9.09 4.52 8.13
CA VAL A 93 -7.86 3.71 8.02
C VAL A 93 -6.82 4.33 7.09
N LEU A 94 -7.27 4.90 5.96
CA LEU A 94 -6.40 5.37 4.87
C LEU A 94 -6.41 6.89 4.66
N VAL A 95 -7.40 7.61 5.20
CA VAL A 95 -7.59 9.05 4.97
C VAL A 95 -7.35 9.87 6.22
N GLU A 96 -7.96 9.50 7.35
CA GLU A 96 -7.84 10.26 8.59
C GLU A 96 -6.41 10.22 9.12
N GLU A 97 -5.81 11.39 9.27
CA GLU A 97 -4.50 11.52 9.86
C GLU A 97 -4.61 11.62 11.38
N GLY A 98 -3.78 10.84 12.10
CA GLY A 98 -3.82 10.83 13.56
C GLY A 98 -5.08 10.20 14.17
N GLY A 99 -5.94 9.54 13.38
CA GLY A 99 -7.10 8.80 13.87
C GLY A 99 -6.71 7.45 14.50
N LYS A 100 -7.46 7.02 15.52
CA LYS A 100 -7.22 5.75 16.25
C LYS A 100 -7.04 4.52 15.34
N PHE A 101 -7.63 4.54 14.16
CA PHE A 101 -7.59 3.42 13.21
C PHE A 101 -6.66 3.66 12.03
N SER A 102 -6.00 4.81 11.97
CA SER A 102 -5.10 5.16 10.85
C SER A 102 -3.97 4.14 10.70
N GLN A 103 -3.78 3.66 9.49
CA GLN A 103 -2.69 2.76 9.12
C GLN A 103 -1.65 3.43 8.20
N LYS A 104 -1.73 4.74 8.01
CA LYS A 104 -0.79 5.50 7.18
C LYS A 104 0.66 5.29 7.63
N GLY A 105 0.91 5.40 8.94
CA GLY A 105 2.24 5.17 9.51
C GLY A 105 2.77 3.75 9.25
N LEU A 106 1.93 2.71 9.42
CA LEU A 106 2.31 1.33 9.11
C LEU A 106 2.63 1.15 7.61
N ILE A 107 1.81 1.73 6.73
CA ILE A 107 2.02 1.66 5.27
C ILE A 107 3.36 2.31 4.92
N GLU A 108 3.67 3.46 5.49
CA GLU A 108 4.92 4.19 5.25
C GLU A 108 6.14 3.41 5.76
N ILE A 109 6.09 2.85 6.98
CA ILE A 109 7.14 1.97 7.53
C ILE A 109 7.39 0.79 6.60
N LEU A 110 6.34 0.06 6.21
CA LEU A 110 6.47 -1.13 5.37
C LEU A 110 6.98 -0.78 3.98
N ASN A 111 6.48 0.30 3.38
CA ASN A 111 6.93 0.76 2.07
C ASN A 111 8.42 1.10 2.07
N SER A 112 8.89 1.83 3.08
CA SER A 112 10.28 2.25 3.24
C SER A 112 11.20 1.09 3.62
N SER A 113 10.75 0.14 4.44
CA SER A 113 11.54 -1.03 4.86
C SER A 113 11.84 -2.01 3.73
N LEU A 114 11.10 -1.97 2.62
CA LEU A 114 11.33 -2.82 1.45
C LEU A 114 12.41 -2.26 0.49
N LEU A 115 12.91 -1.05 0.71
CA LEU A 115 13.87 -0.39 -0.17
C LEU A 115 15.31 -0.90 -0.06
N PRO A 116 15.90 -1.12 1.13
CA PRO A 116 17.31 -1.46 1.26
C PRO A 116 17.61 -2.95 1.10
N TYR A 117 17.05 -3.60 0.06
CA TYR A 117 17.22 -5.04 -0.15
C TYR A 117 18.69 -5.46 -0.32
N HIS A 118 19.48 -4.69 -1.07
CA HIS A 118 20.89 -5.03 -1.32
C HIS A 118 21.76 -4.90 -0.06
N GLU A 119 21.51 -3.90 0.76
CA GLU A 119 22.14 -3.70 2.05
C GLU A 119 21.79 -4.84 3.02
N LEU A 120 20.52 -5.23 3.05
CA LEU A 120 20.06 -6.35 3.85
C LEU A 120 20.75 -7.65 3.41
N LEU A 121 20.80 -7.93 2.10
CA LEU A 121 21.49 -9.09 1.56
C LEU A 121 22.98 -9.10 1.90
N ASN A 122 23.65 -7.93 1.86
CA ASN A 122 25.04 -7.80 2.26
C ASN A 122 25.22 -8.09 3.75
N SER A 123 24.30 -7.62 4.60
CA SER A 123 24.32 -7.89 6.04
C SER A 123 24.16 -9.36 6.37
N PHE A 124 23.34 -10.10 5.61
CA PHE A 124 23.25 -11.55 5.75
C PHE A 124 24.54 -12.28 5.40
N LYS A 125 25.33 -11.76 4.45
CA LYS A 125 26.60 -12.37 4.03
C LYS A 125 27.78 -12.03 4.96
N ASN A 126 27.84 -10.78 5.40
CA ASN A 126 29.05 -10.20 5.98
C ASN A 126 28.84 -9.67 7.41
N GLY A 127 27.61 -9.70 7.92
CA GLY A 127 27.29 -9.02 9.19
C GLY A 127 27.26 -7.49 9.06
N GLY A 128 27.22 -6.79 10.18
CA GLY A 128 27.36 -5.33 10.27
C GLY A 128 26.05 -4.53 10.25
N GLY A 129 24.91 -5.15 9.92
CA GLY A 129 23.63 -4.46 9.87
C GLY A 129 23.50 -3.45 8.73
N ILE A 130 22.43 -2.65 8.76
CA ILE A 130 22.18 -1.55 7.82
C ILE A 130 22.33 -0.24 8.58
N ASN A 131 23.16 0.67 8.07
CA ASN A 131 23.34 1.99 8.68
C ASN A 131 22.02 2.79 8.60
N TYR A 132 21.71 3.53 9.66
CA TYR A 132 20.52 4.35 9.78
C TYR A 132 20.40 5.44 8.70
N ASP A 133 21.53 5.95 8.20
CA ASP A 133 21.59 6.93 7.11
C ASP A 133 21.13 6.37 5.74
N LYS A 134 21.10 5.04 5.62
CA LYS A 134 20.62 4.33 4.43
C LYS A 134 19.14 3.93 4.51
N ILE A 135 18.53 4.11 5.66
CA ILE A 135 17.09 3.87 5.85
C ILE A 135 16.35 5.11 5.36
N ASP A 136 15.37 4.91 4.49
CA ASP A 136 14.55 5.99 3.95
C ASP A 136 13.87 6.81 5.07
N LYS A 137 13.74 8.12 4.87
CA LYS A 137 13.09 9.01 5.85
C LYS A 137 11.65 8.63 6.14
N GLY A 138 10.94 8.05 5.19
CA GLY A 138 9.59 7.55 5.37
C GLY A 138 9.48 6.50 6.48
N PHE A 139 10.51 5.70 6.71
CA PHE A 139 10.52 4.76 7.83
C PHE A 139 10.41 5.48 9.19
N TRP A 140 11.15 6.55 9.39
CA TRP A 140 11.13 7.34 10.63
C TRP A 140 9.84 8.14 10.78
N ASN A 141 9.35 8.76 9.69
CA ASN A 141 8.06 9.44 9.67
C ASN A 141 6.92 8.48 10.02
N GLY A 142 6.95 7.27 9.47
CA GLY A 142 5.95 6.25 9.75
C GLY A 142 5.97 5.80 11.21
N ILE A 143 7.14 5.70 11.86
CA ILE A 143 7.26 5.42 13.29
C ILE A 143 6.60 6.56 14.09
N ASP A 144 6.91 7.81 13.79
CA ASP A 144 6.34 8.96 14.48
C ASP A 144 4.80 8.97 14.35
N LEU A 145 4.28 8.73 13.15
CA LEU A 145 2.85 8.63 12.91
C LEU A 145 2.18 7.44 13.64
N SER A 146 2.89 6.32 13.79
CA SER A 146 2.35 5.14 14.46
C SER A 146 2.34 5.28 15.98
N LEU A 147 3.23 6.09 16.57
CA LEU A 147 3.34 6.30 18.01
C LEU A 147 2.38 7.37 18.56
N ILE A 148 1.75 8.17 17.71
CA ILE A 148 0.78 9.21 18.14
C ILE A 148 -0.44 8.59 18.85
N HIS A 149 -0.63 7.29 18.78
CA HIS A 149 -1.80 6.58 19.34
C HIS A 149 -1.51 5.78 20.61
N ILE A 150 -0.29 5.86 21.15
CA ILE A 150 0.07 5.27 22.44
C ILE A 150 0.02 6.33 23.54
#